data_85fa0a69b55222dd00bbf4f8d7bd9b51
#
_entry.id   85fa0a69b55222dd00bbf4f8d7bd9b51
#
_cell.length_a   1.000
_cell.length_b   1.000
_cell.length_c   1.000
_cell.angle_alpha   90.00
_cell.angle_beta   90.00
_cell.angle_gamma   90.00
#
_symmetry.space_group_name_H-M   'P 1'
#
loop_
_entity.id
_entity.type
_entity.pdbx_description
1 polymer ?
#
loop_
_entity_poly.entity_id
_entity_poly.type
_entity_poly.pdbx_seq_one_letter_code
_entity_poly.pdbx_strand_id
1 'polypeptide(L)'
;HDMGVISETTSRVAVMKNGDLVEIGPTKEILTKPKEIYTKALVSSVPPTNKKINRFKIIAKENKTQIETNIKILNRWTKKEIIDQDLVKVKNLSKTFDDNFFTESTKNSVMAVDDVSFNIKEGESFGLVGESGSGKSTIAKMIVNLYSPSNGDIDFDNVCITQIKSTKEMMTFRKPIQMIFQATYSSLTGRSKVQDIISEPIKLQNP
;
A
#
# COMPACT_ATOMS: atom_id res chain seq x y z
N HIS A 1 2.66 -1.53 -16.02
CA HIS A 1 1.27 -1.39 -15.54
C HIS A 1 0.89 0.04 -15.21
N ASP A 2 1.76 1.00 -15.43
CA ASP A 2 1.42 2.41 -15.23
C ASP A 2 0.81 2.98 -16.52
N MET A 3 -0.51 3.04 -16.54
CA MET A 3 -1.26 3.56 -17.69
C MET A 3 -1.03 5.05 -17.90
N GLY A 4 -0.69 5.81 -16.84
CA GLY A 4 -0.33 7.22 -16.93
C GLY A 4 0.94 7.40 -17.73
N VAL A 5 2.01 6.71 -17.37
CA VAL A 5 3.29 6.73 -18.11
C VAL A 5 3.10 6.28 -19.55
N ILE A 6 2.36 5.18 -19.78
CA ILE A 6 2.10 4.67 -21.12
C ILE A 6 1.39 5.72 -21.98
N SER A 7 0.41 6.44 -21.41
CA SER A 7 -0.35 7.46 -22.15
C SER A 7 0.52 8.62 -22.65
N GLU A 8 1.55 8.97 -21.91
CA GLU A 8 2.41 10.14 -22.19
C GLU A 8 3.64 9.78 -23.04
N THR A 9 4.11 8.53 -22.94
CA THR A 9 5.40 8.15 -23.52
C THR A 9 5.33 7.29 -24.77
N THR A 10 4.14 6.72 -25.08
CA THR A 10 4.03 5.75 -26.18
C THR A 10 3.01 6.18 -27.23
N SER A 11 3.32 5.94 -28.51
CA SER A 11 2.37 6.14 -29.64
C SER A 11 1.49 4.93 -29.91
N ARG A 12 1.93 3.73 -29.52
CA ARG A 12 1.20 2.46 -29.69
C ARG A 12 1.33 1.60 -28.45
N VAL A 13 0.26 0.84 -28.14
CA VAL A 13 0.21 -0.09 -27.02
C VAL A 13 -0.21 -1.47 -27.51
N ALA A 14 0.45 -2.48 -26.98
CA ALA A 14 0.08 -3.89 -27.09
C ALA A 14 -0.39 -4.39 -25.71
N VAL A 15 -1.57 -4.94 -25.65
CA VAL A 15 -2.15 -5.52 -24.43
C VAL A 15 -1.97 -7.03 -24.47
N MET A 16 -1.34 -7.56 -23.44
CA MET A 16 -1.05 -9.00 -23.32
C MET A 16 -1.78 -9.61 -22.12
N LYS A 17 -2.18 -10.89 -22.26
CA LYS A 17 -2.80 -11.69 -21.19
C LYS A 17 -2.32 -13.13 -21.30
N ASN A 18 -1.75 -13.65 -20.23
CA ASN A 18 -1.28 -15.05 -20.12
C ASN A 18 -0.32 -15.49 -21.26
N GLY A 19 0.45 -14.56 -21.81
CA GLY A 19 1.36 -14.80 -22.92
C GLY A 19 0.79 -14.47 -24.30
N ASP A 20 -0.53 -14.29 -24.42
CA ASP A 20 -1.19 -13.99 -25.70
C ASP A 20 -1.34 -12.48 -25.91
N LEU A 21 -1.22 -12.05 -27.17
CA LEU A 21 -1.52 -10.69 -27.59
C LEU A 21 -3.05 -10.53 -27.74
N VAL A 22 -3.65 -9.73 -26.86
CA VAL A 22 -5.11 -9.53 -26.81
C VAL A 22 -5.54 -8.39 -27.72
N GLU A 23 -4.84 -7.27 -27.68
CA GLU A 23 -5.17 -6.08 -28.45
C GLU A 23 -3.91 -5.25 -28.73
N ILE A 24 -3.86 -4.64 -29.92
CA ILE A 24 -2.77 -3.73 -30.30
C ILE A 24 -3.34 -2.55 -31.10
N GLY A 25 -2.85 -1.35 -30.83
CA GLY A 25 -3.31 -0.16 -31.55
C GLY A 25 -2.67 1.13 -31.05
N PRO A 26 -3.09 2.28 -31.61
CA PRO A 26 -2.68 3.59 -31.12
C PRO A 26 -3.05 3.77 -29.65
N THR A 27 -2.12 4.31 -28.86
CA THR A 27 -2.29 4.46 -27.40
C THR A 27 -3.60 5.16 -27.05
N LYS A 28 -3.91 6.25 -27.72
CA LYS A 28 -5.14 7.00 -27.50
C LYS A 28 -6.41 6.17 -27.71
N GLU A 29 -6.45 5.31 -28.75
CA GLU A 29 -7.61 4.46 -29.03
C GLU A 29 -7.76 3.36 -27.99
N ILE A 30 -6.66 2.66 -27.68
CA ILE A 30 -6.65 1.57 -26.68
C ILE A 30 -7.08 2.08 -25.30
N LEU A 31 -6.66 3.27 -24.90
CA LEU A 31 -7.01 3.84 -23.60
C LEU A 31 -8.40 4.44 -23.53
N THR A 32 -8.95 4.95 -24.64
CA THR A 32 -10.25 5.63 -24.63
C THR A 32 -11.39 4.78 -25.16
N LYS A 33 -11.15 3.92 -26.14
CA LYS A 33 -12.15 3.08 -26.84
C LYS A 33 -11.63 1.66 -27.07
N PRO A 34 -11.22 0.93 -26.03
CA PRO A 34 -10.76 -0.44 -26.18
C PRO A 34 -11.87 -1.32 -26.77
N LYS A 35 -11.50 -2.25 -27.64
CA LYS A 35 -12.43 -3.20 -28.28
C LYS A 35 -12.60 -4.44 -27.42
N GLU A 36 -11.48 -4.99 -26.96
CA GLU A 36 -11.45 -6.25 -26.22
C GLU A 36 -11.94 -6.10 -24.77
N ILE A 37 -12.68 -7.10 -24.29
CA ILE A 37 -13.27 -7.09 -22.94
C ILE A 37 -12.18 -6.99 -21.87
N TYR A 38 -11.07 -7.70 -22.07
CA TYR A 38 -9.95 -7.67 -21.13
C TYR A 38 -9.30 -6.28 -21.06
N THR A 39 -9.08 -5.64 -22.21
CA THR A 39 -8.55 -4.27 -22.28
C THR A 39 -9.50 -3.27 -21.61
N LYS A 40 -10.81 -3.42 -21.82
CA LYS A 40 -11.84 -2.60 -21.11
C LYS A 40 -11.74 -2.76 -19.60
N ALA A 41 -11.58 -4.00 -19.12
CA ALA A 41 -11.41 -4.29 -17.71
C ALA A 41 -10.15 -3.63 -17.16
N LEU A 42 -9.04 -3.80 -17.86
CA LEU A 42 -7.73 -3.27 -17.47
C LEU A 42 -7.76 -1.73 -17.38
N VAL A 43 -8.27 -1.05 -18.42
CA VAL A 43 -8.40 0.41 -18.44
C VAL A 43 -9.37 0.90 -17.34
N SER A 44 -10.49 0.20 -17.13
CA SER A 44 -11.47 0.59 -16.11
C SER A 44 -11.00 0.38 -14.68
N SER A 45 -9.94 -0.40 -14.46
CA SER A 45 -9.33 -0.61 -13.14
C SER A 45 -8.41 0.54 -12.70
N VAL A 46 -8.05 1.44 -13.62
CA VAL A 46 -7.25 2.62 -13.30
C VAL A 46 -8.09 3.63 -12.53
N PRO A 47 -7.66 4.07 -11.33
CA PRO A 47 -8.39 5.05 -10.56
C PRO A 47 -8.50 6.38 -11.30
N PRO A 48 -9.68 6.99 -11.42
CA PRO A 48 -9.77 8.34 -11.96
C PRO A 48 -9.15 9.34 -10.98
N THR A 49 -8.29 10.22 -11.47
CA THR A 49 -7.61 11.24 -10.64
C THR A 49 -8.53 12.40 -10.24
N ASN A 50 -9.62 12.63 -10.99
CA ASN A 50 -10.52 13.76 -10.82
C ASN A 50 -11.88 13.42 -10.17
N LYS A 51 -12.12 12.16 -9.84
CA LYS A 51 -13.39 11.70 -9.28
C LYS A 51 -13.15 10.69 -8.17
N LYS A 52 -13.93 10.78 -7.11
CA LYS A 52 -13.98 9.75 -6.06
C LYS A 52 -15.08 8.75 -6.39
N ILE A 53 -14.76 7.48 -6.45
CA ILE A 53 -15.70 6.39 -6.70
C ILE A 53 -15.78 5.49 -5.47
N ASN A 54 -16.96 4.97 -5.16
CA ASN A 54 -17.15 4.09 -4.01
C ASN A 54 -16.63 2.67 -4.26
N ARG A 55 -16.59 2.24 -5.53
CA ARG A 55 -16.18 0.89 -5.93
C ARG A 55 -15.72 0.89 -7.39
N PHE A 56 -14.67 0.15 -7.70
CA PHE A 56 -14.26 -0.10 -9.09
C PHE A 56 -15.22 -1.02 -9.80
N LYS A 57 -15.37 -0.85 -11.14
CA LYS A 57 -16.09 -1.81 -11.97
C LYS A 57 -15.35 -3.14 -11.96
N ILE A 58 -16.03 -4.19 -11.52
CA ILE A 58 -15.53 -5.55 -11.64
C ILE A 58 -16.08 -6.10 -12.95
N ILE A 59 -15.23 -6.31 -13.94
CA ILE A 59 -15.59 -7.01 -15.15
C ILE A 59 -15.29 -8.48 -14.89
N ALA A 60 -16.35 -9.26 -14.64
CA ALA A 60 -16.21 -10.68 -14.32
C ALA A 60 -15.62 -11.45 -15.50
N LYS A 61 -14.70 -12.37 -15.20
CA LYS A 61 -14.19 -13.36 -16.14
C LYS A 61 -15.33 -14.32 -16.55
N GLU A 62 -15.41 -14.60 -17.84
CA GLU A 62 -15.92 -15.82 -18.47
C GLU A 62 -17.43 -16.09 -18.58
N ASN A 63 -18.31 -15.49 -17.84
CA ASN A 63 -19.74 -15.63 -18.14
C ASN A 63 -20.37 -14.27 -18.32
N LYS A 64 -20.97 -14.05 -19.47
CA LYS A 64 -21.65 -12.87 -20.02
C LYS A 64 -22.55 -12.02 -19.08
N THR A 65 -22.37 -12.10 -17.80
CA THR A 65 -23.08 -11.28 -16.83
C THR A 65 -22.21 -10.08 -16.51
N GLN A 66 -22.42 -8.99 -17.21
CA GLN A 66 -21.98 -7.68 -16.76
C GLN A 66 -22.66 -7.44 -15.42
N ILE A 67 -21.93 -7.61 -14.32
CA ILE A 67 -22.37 -7.06 -13.06
C ILE A 67 -22.14 -5.56 -13.19
N GLU A 68 -23.14 -4.86 -13.69
CA GLU A 68 -23.22 -3.41 -13.57
C GLU A 68 -23.34 -3.09 -12.08
N THR A 69 -22.21 -2.99 -11.42
CA THR A 69 -22.21 -2.34 -10.13
C THR A 69 -22.51 -0.88 -10.38
N ASN A 70 -23.70 -0.43 -9.96
CA ASN A 70 -24.07 0.98 -9.94
C ASN A 70 -22.99 1.72 -9.18
N ILE A 71 -22.06 2.35 -9.90
CA ILE A 71 -21.01 3.17 -9.32
C ILE A 71 -21.68 4.44 -8.82
N LYS A 72 -21.97 4.48 -7.54
CA LYS A 72 -22.36 5.73 -6.91
C LYS A 72 -21.09 6.58 -6.78
N ILE A 73 -21.05 7.71 -7.48
CA ILE A 73 -20.05 8.74 -7.21
C ILE A 73 -20.37 9.23 -5.79
N LEU A 74 -19.49 8.95 -4.86
CA LEU A 74 -19.65 9.44 -3.50
C LEU A 74 -19.31 10.94 -3.50
N ASN A 75 -20.33 11.78 -3.64
CA ASN A 75 -20.21 13.23 -3.42
C ASN A 75 -19.93 13.57 -1.94
N ARG A 76 -20.01 12.59 -1.05
CA ARG A 76 -19.69 12.71 0.39
C ARG A 76 -18.83 11.52 0.82
N TRP A 77 -17.53 11.68 0.80
CA TRP A 77 -16.77 11.17 1.92
C TRP A 77 -17.14 12.07 3.10
N THR A 78 -17.65 11.47 4.16
CA THR A 78 -17.61 12.16 5.45
C THR A 78 -16.14 12.52 5.65
N LYS A 79 -15.77 13.78 5.40
CA LYS A 79 -14.49 14.30 5.86
C LYS A 79 -14.55 14.08 7.36
N LYS A 80 -13.77 13.11 7.88
CA LYS A 80 -13.42 13.20 9.29
C LYS A 80 -12.80 14.57 9.44
N GLU A 81 -13.32 15.34 10.38
CA GLU A 81 -12.69 16.61 10.73
C GLU A 81 -11.26 16.27 11.14
N ILE A 82 -10.31 16.95 10.53
CA ILE A 82 -8.91 16.82 10.93
C ILE A 82 -8.83 17.52 12.28
N ILE A 83 -8.58 16.73 13.32
CA ILE A 83 -8.34 17.25 14.64
C ILE A 83 -6.93 17.81 14.68
N ASP A 84 -6.73 19.00 15.20
CA ASP A 84 -5.41 19.64 15.29
C ASP A 84 -4.56 18.99 16.42
N GLN A 85 -4.51 17.68 16.41
CA GLN A 85 -3.72 16.84 17.31
C GLN A 85 -2.89 15.88 16.45
N ASP A 86 -1.60 15.84 16.69
CA ASP A 86 -0.70 14.90 16.04
C ASP A 86 -0.94 13.48 16.56
N LEU A 87 -1.41 12.59 15.67
CA LEU A 87 -1.57 11.17 15.95
C LEU A 87 -0.23 10.42 15.83
N VAL A 88 0.57 10.76 14.82
CA VAL A 88 1.90 10.19 14.61
C VAL A 88 2.91 11.32 14.56
N LYS A 89 3.99 11.20 15.33
CA LYS A 89 5.15 12.09 15.28
C LYS A 89 6.40 11.27 14.99
N VAL A 90 7.05 11.58 13.90
CA VAL A 90 8.34 10.99 13.50
C VAL A 90 9.41 12.04 13.69
N LYS A 91 10.47 11.71 14.46
CA LYS A 91 11.54 12.64 14.83
C LYS A 91 12.90 12.06 14.52
N ASN A 92 13.64 12.74 13.65
CA ASN A 92 15.03 12.41 13.28
C ASN A 92 15.24 10.93 12.97
N LEU A 93 14.27 10.33 12.28
CA LEU A 93 14.20 8.89 12.04
C LEU A 93 15.25 8.46 11.05
N SER A 94 16.10 7.52 11.43
CA SER A 94 17.10 6.93 10.55
C SER A 94 17.09 5.41 10.64
N LYS A 95 17.34 4.74 9.52
CA LYS A 95 17.46 3.28 9.46
C LYS A 95 18.59 2.86 8.56
N THR A 96 19.54 2.14 9.14
CA THR A 96 20.61 1.44 8.45
C THR A 96 20.37 -0.06 8.55
N PHE A 97 20.55 -0.78 7.47
CA PHE A 97 20.57 -2.23 7.44
C PHE A 97 22.00 -2.69 7.24
N ASP A 98 22.48 -3.52 8.15
CA ASP A 98 23.81 -4.12 8.06
C ASP A 98 23.70 -5.44 7.30
N ASP A 99 24.52 -5.61 6.29
CA ASP A 99 24.60 -6.84 5.51
C ASP A 99 25.50 -7.85 6.26
N ASN A 100 24.93 -8.55 7.25
CA ASN A 100 25.65 -9.52 8.09
C ASN A 100 25.92 -10.87 7.36
N PHE A 101 25.66 -10.96 6.04
CA PHE A 101 25.67 -12.25 5.33
C PHE A 101 27.00 -12.62 4.67
N PHE A 102 27.96 -11.72 4.58
CA PHE A 102 29.26 -12.01 3.98
C PHE A 102 30.43 -11.53 4.87
N THR A 103 31.30 -12.47 5.22
CA THR A 103 32.68 -12.37 5.73
C THR A 103 33.18 -10.99 6.23
N GLU A 104 33.88 -11.01 7.35
CA GLU A 104 34.44 -9.91 8.18
C GLU A 104 35.17 -8.75 7.46
N SER A 105 35.32 -8.76 6.14
CA SER A 105 36.14 -7.80 5.41
C SER A 105 35.39 -6.69 4.65
N THR A 106 34.05 -6.75 4.50
CA THR A 106 33.29 -5.67 3.85
C THR A 106 31.94 -5.50 4.53
N LYS A 107 31.88 -4.67 5.57
CA LYS A 107 30.58 -4.19 6.12
C LYS A 107 29.95 -3.22 5.13
N ASN A 108 29.15 -3.74 4.21
CA ASN A 108 28.26 -2.89 3.42
C ASN A 108 27.01 -2.61 4.23
N SER A 109 26.92 -1.45 4.85
CA SER A 109 25.70 -0.96 5.49
C SER A 109 24.94 -0.12 4.48
N VAL A 110 23.64 -0.36 4.34
CA VAL A 110 22.75 0.43 3.49
C VAL A 110 21.88 1.33 4.35
N MET A 111 22.07 2.63 4.23
CA MET A 111 21.20 3.62 4.87
C MET A 111 19.91 3.73 4.03
N ALA A 112 18.82 3.21 4.58
CA ALA A 112 17.52 3.19 3.92
C ALA A 112 16.66 4.41 4.26
N VAL A 113 16.88 5.03 5.41
CA VAL A 113 16.22 6.26 5.88
C VAL A 113 17.25 7.10 6.61
N ASP A 114 17.30 8.39 6.32
CA ASP A 114 18.27 9.33 6.87
C ASP A 114 17.56 10.59 7.37
N ASP A 115 17.58 10.80 8.69
CA ASP A 115 17.13 11.98 9.42
C ASP A 115 15.73 12.53 8.99
N VAL A 116 14.75 11.64 8.90
CA VAL A 116 13.39 12.02 8.45
C VAL A 116 12.51 12.42 9.63
N SER A 117 11.85 13.57 9.51
CA SER A 117 10.90 14.07 10.51
C SER A 117 9.62 14.56 9.84
N PHE A 118 8.46 14.15 10.37
CA PHE A 118 7.13 14.62 9.95
C PHE A 118 6.08 14.24 10.98
N ASN A 119 4.90 14.89 10.89
CA ASN A 119 3.75 14.58 11.73
C ASN A 119 2.55 14.18 10.87
N ILE A 120 1.66 13.36 11.40
CA ILE A 120 0.36 13.01 10.82
C ILE A 120 -0.71 13.33 11.86
N LYS A 121 -1.70 14.15 11.48
CA LYS A 121 -2.80 14.55 12.36
C LYS A 121 -3.87 13.49 12.42
N GLU A 122 -4.65 13.50 13.48
CA GLU A 122 -5.82 12.61 13.59
C GLU A 122 -6.84 12.91 12.49
N GLY A 123 -7.30 11.85 11.78
CA GLY A 123 -8.24 11.97 10.66
C GLY A 123 -7.61 12.41 9.34
N GLU A 124 -6.32 12.70 9.31
CA GLU A 124 -5.58 13.06 8.10
C GLU A 124 -5.34 11.86 7.19
N SER A 125 -5.38 12.11 5.86
CA SER A 125 -4.89 11.18 4.84
C SER A 125 -3.53 11.66 4.36
N PHE A 126 -2.48 11.08 4.89
CA PHE A 126 -1.09 11.43 4.56
C PHE A 126 -0.52 10.57 3.44
N GLY A 127 0.07 11.18 2.42
CA GLY A 127 0.71 10.50 1.29
C GLY A 127 2.23 10.60 1.35
N LEU A 128 2.93 9.46 1.39
CA LEU A 128 4.38 9.38 1.29
C LEU A 128 4.78 8.91 -0.12
N VAL A 129 5.40 9.80 -0.90
CA VAL A 129 5.76 9.56 -2.31
C VAL A 129 7.27 9.65 -2.53
N GLY A 130 7.75 9.02 -3.60
CA GLY A 130 9.17 9.01 -3.97
C GLY A 130 9.50 7.81 -4.86
N GLU A 131 10.70 7.74 -5.40
CA GLU A 131 11.20 6.67 -6.27
C GLU A 131 11.26 5.31 -5.55
N SER A 132 11.37 4.22 -6.34
CA SER A 132 11.62 2.90 -5.76
C SER A 132 12.95 2.89 -5.00
N GLY A 133 12.95 2.29 -3.80
CA GLY A 133 14.16 2.29 -2.95
C GLY A 133 14.34 3.51 -2.04
N SER A 134 13.49 4.56 -2.13
CA SER A 134 13.64 5.79 -1.33
C SER A 134 13.26 5.68 0.15
N GLY A 135 13.07 4.47 0.70
CA GLY A 135 12.81 4.26 2.13
C GLY A 135 11.35 4.29 2.58
N LYS A 136 10.37 4.59 1.70
CA LYS A 136 8.92 4.70 2.06
C LYS A 136 8.38 3.49 2.82
N SER A 137 8.60 2.29 2.28
CA SER A 137 8.16 1.04 2.90
C SER A 137 8.88 0.75 4.20
N THR A 138 10.12 1.22 4.35
CA THR A 138 10.90 1.11 5.58
C THR A 138 10.31 1.99 6.66
N ILE A 139 9.97 3.25 6.34
CA ILE A 139 9.29 4.17 7.25
C ILE A 139 7.94 3.59 7.70
N ALA A 140 7.11 3.14 6.76
CA ALA A 140 5.82 2.53 7.09
C ALA A 140 5.97 1.32 8.05
N LYS A 141 6.97 0.45 7.81
CA LYS A 141 7.27 -0.69 8.69
C LYS A 141 7.81 -0.28 10.06
N MET A 142 8.52 0.85 10.14
CA MET A 142 8.95 1.39 11.44
C MET A 142 7.78 1.98 12.23
N ILE A 143 6.85 2.68 11.58
CA ILE A 143 5.65 3.24 12.24
C ILE A 143 4.80 2.13 12.88
N VAL A 144 4.66 0.97 12.22
CA VAL A 144 3.94 -0.18 12.80
C VAL A 144 4.83 -1.07 13.67
N ASN A 145 6.03 -0.63 13.95
CA ASN A 145 7.06 -1.31 14.77
C ASN A 145 7.35 -2.76 14.28
N LEU A 146 7.43 -2.96 12.97
CA LEU A 146 7.99 -4.17 12.37
C LEU A 146 9.50 -4.08 12.21
N TYR A 147 10.03 -2.86 12.08
CA TYR A 147 11.47 -2.56 12.12
C TYR A 147 11.72 -1.55 13.23
N SER A 148 12.75 -1.80 14.01
CA SER A 148 13.27 -0.80 14.94
C SER A 148 14.12 0.21 14.19
N PRO A 149 14.00 1.52 14.44
CA PRO A 149 14.89 2.51 13.87
C PRO A 149 16.33 2.32 14.38
N SER A 150 17.31 2.80 13.63
CA SER A 150 18.70 2.89 14.06
C SER A 150 18.93 4.14 14.90
N ASN A 151 18.19 5.22 14.63
CA ASN A 151 18.17 6.47 15.38
C ASN A 151 16.81 7.15 15.24
N GLY A 152 16.51 8.08 16.17
CA GLY A 152 15.26 8.83 16.20
C GLY A 152 14.12 8.10 16.89
N ASP A 153 12.99 8.80 17.04
CA ASP A 153 11.82 8.33 17.77
C ASP A 153 10.56 8.42 16.93
N ILE A 154 9.61 7.54 17.27
CA ILE A 154 8.25 7.56 16.70
C ILE A 154 7.28 7.56 17.87
N ASP A 155 6.46 8.60 17.95
CA ASP A 155 5.34 8.67 18.89
C ASP A 155 4.04 8.36 18.12
N PHE A 156 3.20 7.51 18.68
CA PHE A 156 1.85 7.22 18.22
C PHE A 156 0.87 7.45 19.37
N ASP A 157 -0.09 8.34 19.17
CA ASP A 157 -1.08 8.71 20.18
C ASP A 157 -0.42 9.04 21.55
N ASN A 158 0.65 9.87 21.51
CA ASN A 158 1.48 10.27 22.65
C ASN A 158 2.24 9.12 23.34
N VAL A 159 2.31 7.94 22.74
CA VAL A 159 3.12 6.81 23.22
C VAL A 159 4.34 6.66 22.34
N CYS A 160 5.54 6.74 22.92
CA CYS A 160 6.79 6.50 22.21
C CYS A 160 6.95 5.00 21.92
N ILE A 161 6.76 4.60 20.66
CA ILE A 161 6.78 3.19 20.28
C ILE A 161 8.17 2.58 20.27
N THR A 162 9.21 3.38 20.12
CA THR A 162 10.61 2.93 20.17
C THR A 162 11.03 2.48 21.56
N GLN A 163 10.30 2.90 22.61
CA GLN A 163 10.58 2.58 24.00
C GLN A 163 9.74 1.40 24.54
N ILE A 164 8.79 0.88 23.77
CA ILE A 164 7.98 -0.27 24.19
C ILE A 164 8.85 -1.52 24.27
N LYS A 165 9.00 -2.06 25.47
CA LYS A 165 9.79 -3.29 25.76
C LYS A 165 8.92 -4.49 26.07
N SER A 166 7.70 -4.27 26.55
CA SER A 166 6.80 -5.32 26.98
C SER A 166 5.97 -5.87 25.82
N THR A 167 5.88 -7.18 25.67
CA THR A 167 5.02 -7.84 24.70
C THR A 167 3.55 -7.44 24.87
N LYS A 168 3.10 -7.24 26.11
CA LYS A 168 1.72 -6.83 26.42
C LYS A 168 1.43 -5.40 25.92
N GLU A 169 2.35 -4.48 26.16
CA GLU A 169 2.24 -3.10 25.65
C GLU A 169 2.26 -3.08 24.12
N MET A 170 3.13 -3.89 23.51
CA MET A 170 3.21 -4.01 22.06
C MET A 170 1.90 -4.54 21.46
N MET A 171 1.27 -5.53 22.07
CA MET A 171 -0.03 -6.03 21.63
C MET A 171 -1.11 -4.94 21.72
N THR A 172 -1.11 -4.15 22.80
CA THR A 172 -2.05 -3.04 22.98
C THR A 172 -1.83 -1.95 21.93
N PHE A 173 -0.57 -1.61 21.66
CA PHE A 173 -0.18 -0.66 20.62
C PHE A 173 -0.64 -1.10 19.22
N ARG A 174 -0.49 -2.37 18.88
CA ARG A 174 -0.84 -2.90 17.54
C ARG A 174 -2.34 -3.05 17.29
N LYS A 175 -3.19 -3.07 18.31
CA LYS A 175 -4.64 -3.24 18.16
C LYS A 175 -5.29 -2.21 17.21
N PRO A 176 -5.04 -0.90 17.35
CA PRO A 176 -5.65 0.13 16.50
C PRO A 176 -4.97 0.28 15.13
N ILE A 177 -3.83 -0.36 14.90
CA ILE A 177 -3.02 -0.17 13.70
C ILE A 177 -3.21 -1.35 12.75
N GLN A 178 -3.44 -1.05 11.48
CA GLN A 178 -3.50 -2.06 10.41
C GLN A 178 -2.55 -1.68 9.29
N MET A 179 -1.84 -2.68 8.76
CA MET A 179 -0.96 -2.52 7.60
C MET A 179 -1.39 -3.46 6.49
N ILE A 180 -1.56 -2.89 5.28
CA ILE A 180 -1.82 -3.68 4.08
C ILE A 180 -0.51 -3.76 3.30
N PHE A 181 -0.04 -4.98 3.07
CA PHE A 181 1.19 -5.22 2.31
C PHE A 181 0.94 -5.17 0.80
N GLN A 182 1.93 -4.72 0.04
CA GLN A 182 1.86 -4.63 -1.41
C GLN A 182 1.58 -6.01 -2.08
N ALA A 183 2.15 -7.08 -1.57
CA ALA A 183 1.97 -8.45 -2.05
C ALA A 183 1.01 -9.22 -1.14
N THR A 184 -0.28 -8.89 -1.15
CA THR A 184 -1.28 -9.47 -0.26
C THR A 184 -1.43 -10.99 -0.40
N TYR A 185 -1.35 -11.53 -1.62
CA TYR A 185 -1.48 -12.99 -1.85
C TYR A 185 -0.29 -13.79 -1.31
N SER A 186 0.93 -13.27 -1.38
CA SER A 186 2.12 -13.96 -0.87
C SER A 186 2.20 -13.95 0.65
N SER A 187 1.46 -13.06 1.32
CA SER A 187 1.37 -13.01 2.78
C SER A 187 0.38 -14.04 3.36
N LEU A 188 -0.47 -14.64 2.52
CA LEU A 188 -1.38 -15.69 2.94
C LEU A 188 -0.70 -17.06 2.88
N THR A 189 -0.77 -17.80 3.96
CA THR A 189 -0.23 -19.16 4.02
C THR A 189 -1.13 -20.10 3.21
N GLY A 190 -0.70 -20.52 2.01
CA GLY A 190 -1.51 -21.35 1.10
C GLY A 190 -1.92 -22.72 1.66
N ARG A 191 -1.37 -23.13 2.81
CA ARG A 191 -1.71 -24.38 3.53
C ARG A 191 -2.73 -24.20 4.65
N SER A 192 -3.09 -22.96 4.98
CA SER A 192 -4.04 -22.65 6.06
C SER A 192 -5.46 -22.61 5.52
N LYS A 193 -6.42 -23.05 6.32
CA LYS A 193 -7.84 -22.91 5.97
C LYS A 193 -8.25 -21.44 6.03
N VAL A 194 -9.15 -21.02 5.17
CA VAL A 194 -9.67 -19.64 5.13
C VAL A 194 -10.21 -19.20 6.50
N GLN A 195 -10.90 -20.12 7.21
CA GLN A 195 -11.40 -19.87 8.55
C GLN A 195 -10.28 -19.53 9.53
N ASP A 196 -9.14 -20.23 9.47
CA ASP A 196 -8.02 -20.01 10.38
C ASP A 196 -7.37 -18.66 10.10
N ILE A 197 -7.17 -18.32 8.84
CA ILE A 197 -6.62 -17.01 8.42
C ILE A 197 -7.51 -15.86 8.92
N ILE A 198 -8.83 -15.97 8.79
CA ILE A 198 -9.78 -14.93 9.22
C ILE A 198 -9.88 -14.87 10.75
N SER A 199 -9.83 -16.01 11.43
CA SER A 199 -9.99 -16.07 12.89
C SER A 199 -8.72 -15.73 13.68
N GLU A 200 -7.54 -15.86 13.08
CA GLU A 200 -6.26 -15.61 13.74
C GLU A 200 -6.16 -14.23 14.38
N PRO A 201 -6.41 -13.11 13.68
CA PRO A 201 -6.35 -11.79 14.32
C PRO A 201 -7.38 -11.62 15.44
N ILE A 202 -8.55 -12.24 15.32
CA ILE A 202 -9.59 -12.18 16.35
C ILE A 202 -9.14 -12.94 17.62
N LYS A 203 -8.57 -14.12 17.45
CA LYS A 203 -8.05 -14.94 18.57
C LYS A 203 -6.87 -14.25 19.27
N LEU A 204 -6.01 -13.56 18.50
CA LEU A 204 -4.85 -12.83 19.07
C LEU A 204 -5.28 -11.57 19.83
N GLN A 205 -6.37 -10.93 19.45
CA GLN A 205 -6.87 -9.73 20.14
C GLN A 205 -7.71 -10.05 21.38
N ASN A 206 -8.36 -11.19 21.41
CA ASN A 206 -9.20 -11.68 22.51
C ASN A 206 -8.79 -13.13 22.87
N PRO A 207 -7.64 -13.29 23.57
CA PRO A 207 -7.15 -14.60 23.98
C PRO A 207 -8.03 -15.29 25.01
#